data_f44b5a8eeffc9397fa29e32f92ed0cfd
#
_entry.id   f44b5a8eeffc9397fa29e32f92ed0cfd
#
_cell.length_a   1.000
_cell.length_b   1.000
_cell.length_c   1.000
_cell.angle_alpha   90.00
_cell.angle_beta   90.00
_cell.angle_gamma   90.00
#
_symmetry.space_group_name_H-M   'P 1'
#
loop_
_entity.id
_entity.type
_entity.pdbx_description
1 polymer ?
#
loop_
_entity_poly.entity_id
_entity_poly.type
_entity_poly.pdbx_seq_one_letter_code
_entity_poly.pdbx_strand_id
1 'polypeptide(L)'
;MERSEGAALKKPVPVCIIVENLPVPADRRVWQEARALSAAGYQVSVICPKGKGFQQSRETLEGIEIYRHHNFEASRKWSYLIEYSWALVAEFALALRVYARTRFRILQVCNPPDTIFLIAMFFKLLGVRFVFDHHDLAPELYRSRFSRQDLLYRLTCLAEQMTFLAADVTISTNDSLQQIALGRGRVAPERSFVVRGCPDLDALPPQVPRPELKEGRKYLVVYLGLMAPQDGVDLFLESIEHLVKARGGDDTLFVLIGSGTELPRLKEIAAASGIGKHVRFTGALYGKELFDFLATADVGVSPDPYNELNDKITMIKILEYMAYRLPVVTYDLAEGRRSAADAALYAKPNDVVDFGNKIAELLDSPALRERLGRIGRNRVEDALNWNFQRKILLKAYQTALEFKHDSVPEQSNLLRTQ
;
A
#
# COMPACT_ATOMS: atom_id res chain seq x y z
N MET A 1 2.85 31.87 6.22
CA MET A 1 4.15 31.76 6.92
C MET A 1 3.85 31.52 8.40
N GLU A 2 3.62 30.25 8.77
CA GLU A 2 3.53 29.80 10.16
C GLU A 2 4.15 28.40 10.21
N ARG A 3 5.38 28.38 10.72
CA ARG A 3 6.06 27.12 11.07
C ARG A 3 5.40 26.59 12.34
N SER A 4 4.49 25.62 12.21
CA SER A 4 4.13 24.78 13.36
C SER A 4 5.29 23.78 13.55
N GLU A 5 6.27 24.19 14.32
CA GLU A 5 7.34 23.33 14.82
C GLU A 5 6.71 22.24 15.70
N GLY A 6 6.69 21.02 15.20
CA GLY A 6 6.56 19.85 16.07
C GLY A 6 7.72 19.89 17.07
N ALA A 7 7.42 19.95 18.36
CA ALA A 7 8.42 20.02 19.41
C ALA A 7 9.41 18.86 19.23
N ALA A 8 10.65 19.19 18.90
CA ALA A 8 11.73 18.19 18.77
C ALA A 8 11.83 17.40 20.07
N LEU A 9 11.85 16.09 19.98
CA LEU A 9 11.97 15.19 21.12
C LEU A 9 13.26 15.52 21.89
N LYS A 10 13.16 15.79 23.19
CA LYS A 10 14.30 16.15 24.05
C LYS A 10 15.42 15.10 24.05
N LYS A 11 15.10 13.83 23.71
CA LYS A 11 16.03 12.71 23.44
C LYS A 11 15.42 11.83 22.37
N PRO A 12 16.24 11.26 21.45
CA PRO A 12 15.74 10.32 20.45
C PRO A 12 14.97 9.17 21.10
N VAL A 13 13.76 8.90 20.63
CA VAL A 13 12.96 7.74 21.04
C VAL A 13 13.26 6.58 20.10
N PRO A 14 13.84 5.47 20.59
CA PRO A 14 14.12 4.34 19.72
C PRO A 14 12.85 3.60 19.34
N VAL A 15 12.75 3.26 18.04
CA VAL A 15 11.63 2.58 17.40
C VAL A 15 12.15 1.42 16.58
N CYS A 16 11.42 0.30 16.58
CA CYS A 16 11.65 -0.83 15.68
C CYS A 16 10.41 -1.04 14.81
N ILE A 17 10.60 -1.17 13.49
CA ILE A 17 9.56 -1.49 12.53
C ILE A 17 9.85 -2.88 11.97
N ILE A 18 8.86 -3.77 11.92
CA ILE A 18 8.96 -5.09 11.30
C ILE A 18 8.01 -5.15 10.11
N VAL A 19 8.52 -5.57 8.96
CA VAL A 19 7.76 -5.83 7.73
C VAL A 19 8.29 -7.08 7.03
N GLU A 20 7.38 -8.00 6.66
CA GLU A 20 7.74 -9.30 6.07
C GLU A 20 7.66 -9.31 4.54
N ASN A 21 6.82 -8.47 3.93
CA ASN A 21 6.48 -8.60 2.50
C ASN A 21 7.63 -8.24 1.56
N LEU A 22 8.33 -7.14 1.82
CA LEU A 22 9.33 -6.59 0.92
C LEU A 22 10.55 -6.06 1.67
N PRO A 23 11.74 -6.14 1.05
CA PRO A 23 12.92 -5.48 1.62
C PRO A 23 12.76 -3.96 1.60
N VAL A 24 13.22 -3.31 2.66
CA VAL A 24 13.34 -1.84 2.71
C VAL A 24 14.69 -1.44 2.09
N PRO A 25 14.74 -0.40 1.25
CA PRO A 25 13.72 0.62 0.91
C PRO A 25 12.78 0.28 -0.27
N ALA A 26 12.74 -0.95 -0.80
CA ALA A 26 11.82 -1.31 -1.89
C ALA A 26 10.36 -1.25 -1.44
N ASP A 27 10.07 -1.56 -0.16
CA ASP A 27 8.80 -1.21 0.46
C ASP A 27 8.71 0.31 0.64
N ARG A 28 8.04 0.96 -0.30
CA ARG A 28 7.95 2.42 -0.35
C ARG A 28 7.21 3.00 0.85
N ARG A 29 6.16 2.31 1.34
CA ARG A 29 5.36 2.80 2.46
C ARG A 29 6.20 2.79 3.75
N VAL A 30 6.77 1.65 4.10
CA VAL A 30 7.60 1.52 5.30
C VAL A 30 8.82 2.45 5.23
N TRP A 31 9.39 2.63 4.03
CA TRP A 31 10.50 3.57 3.84
C TRP A 31 10.09 5.03 4.07
N GLN A 32 8.93 5.46 3.55
CA GLN A 32 8.40 6.81 3.80
C GLN A 32 8.11 7.04 5.29
N GLU A 33 7.54 6.05 5.97
CA GLU A 33 7.26 6.11 7.40
C GLU A 33 8.55 6.20 8.22
N ALA A 34 9.53 5.33 7.93
CA ALA A 34 10.83 5.32 8.61
C ALA A 34 11.58 6.66 8.45
N ARG A 35 11.57 7.24 7.24
CA ARG A 35 12.15 8.56 6.97
C ARG A 35 11.43 9.68 7.73
N ALA A 36 10.10 9.64 7.76
CA ALA A 36 9.30 10.65 8.47
C ALA A 36 9.56 10.61 9.97
N LEU A 37 9.66 9.42 10.55
CA LEU A 37 9.99 9.23 11.95
C LEU A 37 11.42 9.67 12.27
N SER A 38 12.39 9.29 11.43
CA SER A 38 13.78 9.73 11.58
C SER A 38 13.90 11.24 11.52
N ALA A 39 13.24 11.89 10.57
CA ALA A 39 13.18 13.36 10.45
C ALA A 39 12.52 14.05 11.65
N ALA A 40 11.61 13.35 12.35
CA ALA A 40 10.97 13.84 13.58
C ALA A 40 11.79 13.54 14.85
N GLY A 41 13.01 12.99 14.73
CA GLY A 41 13.93 12.77 15.84
C GLY A 41 13.77 11.40 16.52
N TYR A 42 13.07 10.43 15.90
CA TYR A 42 13.08 9.05 16.37
C TYR A 42 14.35 8.33 15.90
N GLN A 43 14.85 7.41 16.71
CA GLN A 43 15.92 6.49 16.30
C GLN A 43 15.27 5.24 15.69
N VAL A 44 15.28 5.13 14.36
CA VAL A 44 14.55 4.09 13.65
C VAL A 44 15.45 2.91 13.30
N SER A 45 14.98 1.71 13.62
CA SER A 45 15.51 0.43 13.14
C SER A 45 14.40 -0.30 12.38
N VAL A 46 14.71 -0.88 11.22
CA VAL A 46 13.77 -1.66 10.40
C VAL A 46 14.27 -3.10 10.31
N ILE A 47 13.37 -4.07 10.48
CA ILE A 47 13.58 -5.50 10.25
C ILE A 47 12.74 -5.89 9.05
N CYS A 48 13.36 -6.50 8.03
CA CYS A 48 12.69 -6.89 6.78
C CYS A 48 13.38 -8.10 6.14
N PRO A 49 12.78 -8.76 5.13
CA PRO A 49 13.43 -9.82 4.38
C PRO A 49 14.55 -9.29 3.47
N LYS A 50 15.44 -10.18 3.07
CA LYS A 50 16.32 -9.96 1.91
C LYS A 50 15.53 -10.08 0.61
N GLY A 51 15.94 -9.35 -0.42
CA GLY A 51 15.32 -9.43 -1.74
C GLY A 51 16.29 -9.06 -2.83
N LYS A 52 15.84 -9.11 -4.08
CA LYS A 52 16.65 -8.76 -5.25
C LYS A 52 17.19 -7.32 -5.11
N GLY A 53 18.50 -7.16 -5.16
CA GLY A 53 19.19 -5.88 -4.95
C GLY A 53 19.46 -5.52 -3.48
N PHE A 54 18.91 -6.26 -2.49
CA PHE A 54 19.03 -5.98 -1.05
C PHE A 54 19.50 -7.20 -0.26
N GLN A 55 20.76 -7.59 -0.44
CA GLN A 55 21.34 -8.83 0.11
C GLN A 55 22.11 -8.64 1.43
N GLN A 56 22.47 -7.41 1.78
CA GLN A 56 23.21 -7.12 3.01
C GLN A 56 22.34 -7.41 4.23
N SER A 57 22.86 -8.20 5.19
CA SER A 57 22.13 -8.55 6.41
C SER A 57 21.97 -7.36 7.37
N ARG A 58 22.80 -6.33 7.26
CA ARG A 58 22.70 -5.06 7.99
C ARG A 58 23.23 -3.93 7.13
N GLU A 59 22.52 -2.82 7.13
CA GLU A 59 22.82 -1.62 6.37
C GLU A 59 22.31 -0.40 7.12
N THR A 60 22.94 0.76 6.92
CA THR A 60 22.42 2.05 7.41
C THR A 60 22.22 2.97 6.22
N LEU A 61 20.98 3.39 5.99
CA LEU A 61 20.59 4.30 4.92
C LEU A 61 19.89 5.52 5.53
N GLU A 62 20.33 6.71 5.18
CA GLU A 62 19.76 7.98 5.68
C GLU A 62 19.63 8.03 7.23
N GLY A 63 20.54 7.40 7.96
CA GLY A 63 20.50 7.30 9.43
C GLY A 63 19.55 6.25 10.00
N ILE A 64 18.87 5.49 9.15
CA ILE A 64 17.97 4.39 9.52
C ILE A 64 18.75 3.07 9.47
N GLU A 65 18.71 2.31 10.56
CA GLU A 65 19.34 1.00 10.65
C GLU A 65 18.42 -0.08 10.09
N ILE A 66 18.86 -0.84 9.08
CA ILE A 66 18.09 -1.89 8.42
C ILE A 66 18.75 -3.24 8.72
N TYR A 67 17.95 -4.18 9.23
CA TYR A 67 18.34 -5.56 9.52
C TYR A 67 17.54 -6.51 8.64
N ARG A 68 18.21 -7.39 7.86
CA ARG A 68 17.52 -8.27 6.93
C ARG A 68 17.78 -9.75 7.26
N HIS A 69 16.69 -10.52 7.29
CA HIS A 69 16.74 -11.99 7.38
C HIS A 69 16.67 -12.64 6.00
N HIS A 70 17.02 -13.91 5.92
CA HIS A 70 16.82 -14.69 4.71
C HIS A 70 15.34 -15.00 4.53
N ASN A 71 14.85 -14.82 3.31
CA ASN A 71 13.52 -15.25 2.92
C ASN A 71 13.59 -16.64 2.29
N PHE A 72 12.63 -17.52 2.63
CA PHE A 72 12.40 -18.79 1.96
C PHE A 72 11.25 -18.61 0.98
N GLU A 73 11.52 -18.70 -0.32
CA GLU A 73 10.45 -18.69 -1.31
C GLU A 73 9.70 -20.01 -1.31
N ALA A 74 8.46 -19.99 -0.82
CA ALA A 74 7.59 -21.13 -0.80
C ALA A 74 7.05 -21.46 -2.19
N SER A 75 7.33 -22.67 -2.68
CA SER A 75 6.80 -23.17 -3.97
C SER A 75 5.55 -24.05 -3.86
N ARG A 76 5.13 -24.46 -2.66
CA ARG A 76 3.99 -25.36 -2.40
C ARG A 76 3.14 -24.90 -1.22
N LYS A 77 1.84 -25.28 -1.20
CA LYS A 77 0.87 -24.86 -0.16
C LYS A 77 1.33 -25.08 1.30
N TRP A 78 2.02 -26.15 1.59
CA TRP A 78 2.56 -26.43 2.92
C TRP A 78 3.83 -25.65 3.26
N SER A 79 4.54 -25.16 2.25
CA SER A 79 5.74 -24.37 2.46
C SER A 79 5.45 -22.96 2.99
N TYR A 80 4.24 -22.42 2.78
CA TYR A 80 3.83 -21.13 3.38
C TYR A 80 3.82 -21.17 4.91
N LEU A 81 3.36 -22.26 5.52
CA LEU A 81 3.41 -22.42 6.98
C LEU A 81 4.84 -22.46 7.52
N ILE A 82 5.73 -23.14 6.79
CA ILE A 82 7.15 -23.22 7.18
C ILE A 82 7.81 -21.86 6.96
N GLU A 83 7.51 -21.17 5.87
CA GLU A 83 8.01 -19.85 5.54
C GLU A 83 7.64 -18.83 6.62
N TYR A 84 6.35 -18.69 6.95
CA TYR A 84 5.89 -17.78 7.99
C TYR A 84 6.40 -18.15 9.39
N SER A 85 6.53 -19.44 9.70
CA SER A 85 7.11 -19.87 10.98
C SER A 85 8.58 -19.52 11.08
N TRP A 86 9.33 -19.71 10.00
CA TRP A 86 10.75 -19.33 9.93
C TRP A 86 10.93 -17.82 10.02
N ALA A 87 10.15 -17.07 9.26
CA ALA A 87 10.16 -15.61 9.27
C ALA A 87 9.91 -15.10 10.68
N LEU A 88 8.86 -15.59 11.35
CA LEU A 88 8.53 -15.22 12.74
C LEU A 88 9.69 -15.45 13.71
N VAL A 89 10.39 -16.60 13.59
CA VAL A 89 11.57 -16.90 14.45
C VAL A 89 12.75 -15.98 14.11
N ALA A 90 13.01 -15.75 12.82
CA ALA A 90 14.12 -14.89 12.38
C ALA A 90 13.89 -13.43 12.79
N GLU A 91 12.67 -12.92 12.61
CA GLU A 91 12.27 -11.58 13.02
C GLU A 91 12.31 -11.42 14.53
N PHE A 92 11.84 -12.40 15.29
CA PHE A 92 11.95 -12.39 16.75
C PHE A 92 13.40 -12.34 17.22
N ALA A 93 14.28 -13.14 16.64
CA ALA A 93 15.71 -13.14 16.98
C ALA A 93 16.38 -11.80 16.62
N LEU A 94 16.03 -11.20 15.47
CA LEU A 94 16.50 -9.88 15.10
C LEU A 94 15.93 -8.79 16.02
N ALA A 95 14.65 -8.86 16.37
CA ALA A 95 14.03 -7.91 17.29
C ALA A 95 14.68 -7.95 18.69
N LEU A 96 15.01 -9.13 19.20
CA LEU A 96 15.78 -9.26 20.44
C LEU A 96 17.16 -8.60 20.33
N ARG A 97 17.85 -8.81 19.20
CA ARG A 97 19.17 -8.20 18.95
C ARG A 97 19.09 -6.68 18.86
N VAL A 98 18.06 -6.15 18.16
CA VAL A 98 17.80 -4.71 18.08
C VAL A 98 17.46 -4.16 19.45
N TYR A 99 16.57 -4.84 20.20
CA TYR A 99 16.18 -4.42 21.54
C TYR A 99 17.37 -4.37 22.53
N ALA A 100 18.25 -5.35 22.48
CA ALA A 100 19.45 -5.36 23.31
C ALA A 100 20.37 -4.13 23.08
N ARG A 101 20.35 -3.57 21.85
CA ARG A 101 21.17 -2.42 21.45
C ARG A 101 20.51 -1.08 21.68
N THR A 102 19.21 -0.98 21.32
CA THR A 102 18.50 0.31 21.25
C THR A 102 17.53 0.53 22.39
N ARG A 103 17.05 -0.57 23.05
CA ARG A 103 15.95 -0.51 24.02
C ARG A 103 14.74 0.23 23.44
N PHE A 104 14.34 -0.13 22.23
CA PHE A 104 13.22 0.53 21.57
C PHE A 104 11.97 0.56 22.46
N ARG A 105 11.27 1.67 22.38
CA ARG A 105 10.07 1.95 23.18
C ARG A 105 8.78 1.69 22.40
N ILE A 106 8.86 1.68 21.08
CA ILE A 106 7.77 1.39 20.18
C ILE A 106 8.22 0.27 19.24
N LEU A 107 7.37 -0.71 19.07
CA LEU A 107 7.45 -1.73 18.04
C LEU A 107 6.26 -1.53 17.10
N GLN A 108 6.53 -1.11 15.87
CA GLN A 108 5.54 -1.14 14.78
C GLN A 108 5.68 -2.45 14.04
N VAL A 109 4.54 -3.02 13.70
CA VAL A 109 4.48 -4.25 12.92
C VAL A 109 3.50 -4.10 11.80
N CYS A 110 3.93 -4.44 10.58
CA CYS A 110 3.12 -4.43 9.37
C CYS A 110 2.66 -5.85 9.06
N ASN A 111 1.38 -6.03 8.74
CA ASN A 111 0.88 -7.31 8.26
C ASN A 111 0.90 -7.41 6.72
N PRO A 112 0.80 -8.60 6.08
CA PRO A 112 0.84 -9.91 6.70
C PRO A 112 2.24 -10.33 7.16
N PRO A 113 2.37 -11.38 8.02
CA PRO A 113 1.33 -12.22 8.60
C PRO A 113 0.76 -11.65 9.91
N ASP A 114 -0.54 -11.87 10.17
CA ASP A 114 -1.16 -11.42 11.42
C ASP A 114 -0.65 -12.17 12.66
N THR A 115 0.07 -13.28 12.52
CA THR A 115 0.69 -14.01 13.63
C THR A 115 1.81 -13.24 14.32
N ILE A 116 2.27 -12.15 13.73
CA ILE A 116 3.36 -11.32 14.24
C ILE A 116 3.04 -10.64 15.59
N PHE A 117 1.75 -10.60 16.00
CA PHE A 117 1.36 -10.15 17.34
C PHE A 117 2.07 -10.94 18.46
N LEU A 118 2.49 -12.18 18.20
CA LEU A 118 3.25 -12.99 19.17
C LEU A 118 4.57 -12.33 19.56
N ILE A 119 5.27 -11.74 18.59
CA ILE A 119 6.48 -10.95 18.84
C ILE A 119 6.13 -9.71 19.66
N ALA A 120 5.09 -9.00 19.27
CA ALA A 120 4.67 -7.78 19.95
C ALA A 120 4.29 -8.05 21.41
N MET A 121 3.56 -9.13 21.69
CA MET A 121 3.16 -9.53 23.05
C MET A 121 4.37 -9.74 23.95
N PHE A 122 5.44 -10.38 23.45
CA PHE A 122 6.67 -10.54 24.23
C PHE A 122 7.27 -9.19 24.63
N PHE A 123 7.39 -8.25 23.69
CA PHE A 123 7.97 -6.94 23.97
C PHE A 123 7.04 -6.06 24.82
N LYS A 124 5.72 -6.25 24.75
CA LYS A 124 4.77 -5.58 25.68
C LYS A 124 5.05 -5.96 27.16
N LEU A 125 5.45 -7.18 27.45
CA LEU A 125 5.86 -7.58 28.80
C LEU A 125 7.11 -6.81 29.28
N LEU A 126 7.91 -6.29 28.35
CA LEU A 126 9.07 -5.43 28.63
C LEU A 126 8.74 -3.92 28.63
N GLY A 127 7.46 -3.56 28.54
CA GLY A 127 6.99 -2.18 28.54
C GLY A 127 7.07 -1.47 27.19
N VAL A 128 7.29 -2.20 26.09
CA VAL A 128 7.30 -1.67 24.72
C VAL A 128 5.86 -1.43 24.25
N ARG A 129 5.61 -0.32 23.58
CA ARG A 129 4.31 -0.01 22.95
C ARG A 129 4.21 -0.69 21.61
N PHE A 130 3.03 -1.22 21.32
CA PHE A 130 2.75 -1.92 20.07
C PHE A 130 1.88 -1.07 19.14
N VAL A 131 2.42 -0.69 17.98
CA VAL A 131 1.70 -0.05 16.88
C VAL A 131 1.47 -1.09 15.79
N PHE A 132 0.21 -1.38 15.49
CA PHE A 132 -0.16 -2.28 14.40
C PHE A 132 -0.44 -1.47 13.15
N ASP A 133 0.38 -1.63 12.12
CA ASP A 133 0.17 -1.03 10.80
C ASP A 133 -0.52 -2.06 9.89
N HIS A 134 -1.82 -1.87 9.75
CA HIS A 134 -2.73 -2.77 9.05
C HIS A 134 -2.73 -2.46 7.55
N HIS A 135 -1.93 -3.23 6.79
CA HIS A 135 -1.76 -3.07 5.34
C HIS A 135 -2.77 -3.87 4.53
N ASP A 136 -2.98 -5.12 4.92
CA ASP A 136 -3.73 -6.11 4.15
C ASP A 136 -4.83 -6.78 4.96
N LEU A 137 -5.89 -7.17 4.25
CA LEU A 137 -7.02 -7.89 4.80
C LEU A 137 -6.80 -9.41 4.63
N ALA A 138 -6.04 -10.03 5.54
CA ALA A 138 -5.69 -11.44 5.45
C ALA A 138 -6.91 -12.39 5.34
N PRO A 139 -8.01 -12.21 6.08
CA PRO A 139 -9.22 -13.02 5.92
C PRO A 139 -9.87 -12.86 4.53
N GLU A 140 -10.01 -11.63 4.02
CA GLU A 140 -10.57 -11.35 2.71
C GLU A 140 -9.67 -11.88 1.58
N LEU A 141 -8.35 -11.74 1.73
CA LEU A 141 -7.38 -12.28 0.79
C LEU A 141 -7.45 -13.81 0.73
N TYR A 142 -7.60 -14.47 1.87
CA TYR A 142 -7.80 -15.92 1.93
C TYR A 142 -9.06 -16.33 1.19
N ARG A 143 -10.18 -15.64 1.42
CA ARG A 143 -11.46 -15.90 0.73
C ARG A 143 -11.38 -15.68 -0.78
N SER A 144 -10.70 -14.63 -1.21
CA SER A 144 -10.54 -14.34 -2.65
C SER A 144 -9.76 -15.43 -3.37
N ARG A 145 -8.77 -16.05 -2.70
CA ARG A 145 -7.94 -17.11 -3.28
C ARG A 145 -8.56 -18.51 -3.22
N PHE A 146 -9.25 -18.84 -2.14
CA PHE A 146 -9.69 -20.22 -1.85
C PHE A 146 -11.21 -20.39 -1.84
N SER A 147 -11.99 -19.30 -1.84
CA SER A 147 -13.47 -19.30 -1.80
C SER A 147 -14.07 -20.19 -0.69
N ARG A 148 -13.33 -20.40 0.42
CA ARG A 148 -13.70 -21.29 1.51
C ARG A 148 -13.64 -20.57 2.85
N GLN A 149 -14.49 -21.03 3.80
CA GLN A 149 -14.47 -20.59 5.19
C GLN A 149 -14.17 -21.79 6.10
N ASP A 150 -13.04 -22.42 5.85
CA ASP A 150 -12.55 -23.57 6.59
C ASP A 150 -11.85 -23.17 7.91
N LEU A 151 -11.24 -24.16 8.58
CA LEU A 151 -10.51 -23.94 9.83
C LEU A 151 -9.38 -22.89 9.65
N LEU A 152 -8.70 -22.89 8.51
CA LEU A 152 -7.60 -21.97 8.26
C LEU A 152 -8.10 -20.53 8.11
N TYR A 153 -9.27 -20.31 7.48
CA TYR A 153 -9.94 -19.02 7.46
C TYR A 153 -10.27 -18.52 8.88
N ARG A 154 -10.79 -19.42 9.74
CA ARG A 154 -11.09 -19.05 11.14
C ARG A 154 -9.83 -18.70 11.93
N LEU A 155 -8.73 -19.38 11.68
CA LEU A 155 -7.44 -19.07 12.29
C LEU A 155 -6.89 -17.72 11.81
N THR A 156 -7.05 -17.36 10.52
CA THR A 156 -6.70 -16.02 10.02
C THR A 156 -7.52 -14.92 10.70
N CYS A 157 -8.84 -15.11 10.83
CA CYS A 157 -9.71 -14.17 11.55
C CYS A 157 -9.31 -14.03 13.03
N LEU A 158 -8.95 -15.14 13.68
CA LEU A 158 -8.51 -15.12 15.08
C LEU A 158 -7.17 -14.38 15.22
N ALA A 159 -6.21 -14.64 14.34
CA ALA A 159 -4.90 -13.98 14.36
C ALA A 159 -5.06 -12.46 14.17
N GLU A 160 -5.88 -12.02 13.19
CA GLU A 160 -6.20 -10.62 13.00
C GLU A 160 -6.82 -10.00 14.26
N GLN A 161 -7.82 -10.66 14.84
CA GLN A 161 -8.47 -10.18 16.07
C GLN A 161 -7.48 -10.06 17.25
N MET A 162 -6.62 -11.06 17.44
CA MET A 162 -5.58 -11.03 18.47
C MET A 162 -4.58 -9.89 18.26
N THR A 163 -4.25 -9.60 17.01
CA THR A 163 -3.35 -8.49 16.66
C THR A 163 -3.97 -7.14 17.02
N PHE A 164 -5.25 -6.93 16.67
CA PHE A 164 -5.96 -5.71 17.08
C PHE A 164 -6.08 -5.57 18.60
N LEU A 165 -6.39 -6.65 19.31
CA LEU A 165 -6.50 -6.64 20.79
C LEU A 165 -5.15 -6.35 21.45
N ALA A 166 -4.06 -6.83 20.88
CA ALA A 166 -2.72 -6.60 21.40
C ALA A 166 -2.23 -5.16 21.14
N ALA A 167 -2.71 -4.50 20.09
CA ALA A 167 -2.23 -3.18 19.68
C ALA A 167 -2.60 -2.08 20.66
N ASP A 168 -1.63 -1.23 21.00
CA ASP A 168 -1.87 0.01 21.74
C ASP A 168 -2.45 1.09 20.82
N VAL A 169 -1.97 1.14 19.57
CA VAL A 169 -2.45 2.02 18.50
C VAL A 169 -2.50 1.23 17.20
N THR A 170 -3.48 1.52 16.35
CA THR A 170 -3.58 0.96 15.01
C THR A 170 -3.45 2.05 13.94
N ILE A 171 -2.74 1.74 12.88
CA ILE A 171 -2.67 2.51 11.67
C ILE A 171 -3.33 1.69 10.57
N SER A 172 -4.17 2.28 9.76
CA SER A 172 -4.82 1.65 8.61
C SER A 172 -4.47 2.40 7.34
N THR A 173 -4.34 1.68 6.23
CA THR A 173 -3.98 2.30 4.95
C THR A 173 -5.10 3.13 4.33
N ASN A 174 -6.36 2.93 4.78
CA ASN A 174 -7.53 3.67 4.32
C ASN A 174 -8.70 3.57 5.31
N ASP A 175 -9.81 4.25 4.98
CA ASP A 175 -10.99 4.29 5.85
C ASP A 175 -11.71 2.93 5.93
N SER A 176 -11.71 2.14 4.86
CA SER A 176 -12.33 0.79 4.87
C SER A 176 -11.61 -0.14 5.84
N LEU A 177 -10.27 -0.12 5.85
CA LEU A 177 -9.47 -0.88 6.82
C LEU A 177 -9.65 -0.33 8.24
N GLN A 178 -9.76 0.99 8.40
CA GLN A 178 -10.07 1.58 9.71
C GLN A 178 -11.42 1.12 10.24
N GLN A 179 -12.46 1.06 9.39
CA GLN A 179 -13.76 0.53 9.81
C GLN A 179 -13.68 -0.93 10.28
N ILE A 180 -12.79 -1.73 9.71
CA ILE A 180 -12.53 -3.10 10.17
C ILE A 180 -11.85 -3.07 11.56
N ALA A 181 -10.86 -2.20 11.76
CA ALA A 181 -10.20 -2.04 13.05
C ALA A 181 -11.20 -1.61 14.15
N LEU A 182 -12.06 -0.64 13.86
CA LEU A 182 -13.09 -0.15 14.79
C LEU A 182 -14.19 -1.20 15.06
N GLY A 183 -14.66 -1.88 14.01
CA GLY A 183 -15.74 -2.87 14.09
C GLY A 183 -15.25 -4.23 14.56
N ARG A 184 -14.69 -5.02 13.65
CA ARG A 184 -14.21 -6.40 13.91
C ARG A 184 -13.04 -6.43 14.91
N GLY A 185 -12.12 -5.46 14.81
CA GLY A 185 -10.98 -5.32 15.72
C GLY A 185 -11.31 -4.71 17.07
N ARG A 186 -12.48 -4.06 17.22
CA ARG A 186 -12.92 -3.38 18.47
C ARG A 186 -11.91 -2.38 19.02
N VAL A 187 -11.13 -1.76 18.14
CA VAL A 187 -10.18 -0.71 18.50
C VAL A 187 -10.95 0.57 18.84
N ALA A 188 -10.58 1.26 19.91
CA ALA A 188 -11.19 2.54 20.25
C ALA A 188 -10.81 3.62 19.23
N PRO A 189 -11.75 4.51 18.82
CA PRO A 189 -11.51 5.50 17.75
C PRO A 189 -10.28 6.39 17.98
N GLU A 190 -10.01 6.77 19.22
CA GLU A 190 -8.87 7.62 19.61
C GLU A 190 -7.51 6.92 19.44
N ARG A 191 -7.50 5.61 19.23
CA ARG A 191 -6.31 4.78 19.00
C ARG A 191 -6.20 4.27 17.57
N SER A 192 -7.09 4.68 16.69
CA SER A 192 -7.14 4.23 15.30
C SER A 192 -6.91 5.39 14.34
N PHE A 193 -5.87 5.30 13.52
CA PHE A 193 -5.44 6.35 12.60
C PHE A 193 -5.44 5.85 11.17
N VAL A 194 -5.78 6.72 10.22
CA VAL A 194 -5.63 6.42 8.78
C VAL A 194 -4.39 7.14 8.27
N VAL A 195 -3.39 6.36 7.85
CA VAL A 195 -2.19 6.85 7.17
C VAL A 195 -2.15 6.23 5.78
N ARG A 196 -2.48 7.01 4.76
CA ARG A 196 -2.56 6.52 3.38
C ARG A 196 -1.18 6.45 2.74
N GLY A 197 -0.98 5.45 1.87
CA GLY A 197 0.16 5.44 0.96
C GLY A 197 -0.04 6.52 -0.11
N CYS A 198 0.50 7.70 0.10
CA CYS A 198 0.35 8.85 -0.78
C CYS A 198 1.67 9.24 -1.45
N PRO A 199 1.63 9.82 -2.66
CA PRO A 199 2.83 10.33 -3.30
C PRO A 199 3.46 11.46 -2.49
N ASP A 200 4.79 11.49 -2.46
CA ASP A 200 5.57 12.59 -1.93
C ASP A 200 5.78 13.60 -3.07
N LEU A 201 5.00 14.69 -3.05
CA LEU A 201 5.04 15.69 -4.12
C LEU A 201 6.35 16.46 -4.16
N ASP A 202 7.03 16.59 -3.02
CA ASP A 202 8.31 17.28 -2.93
C ASP A 202 9.45 16.46 -3.55
N ALA A 203 9.27 15.15 -3.66
CA ALA A 203 10.23 14.22 -4.26
C ALA A 203 9.97 13.96 -5.76
N LEU A 204 8.86 14.48 -6.33
CA LEU A 204 8.56 14.27 -7.74
C LEU A 204 9.49 15.12 -8.61
N PRO A 205 10.10 14.51 -9.66
CA PRO A 205 10.89 15.27 -10.63
C PRO A 205 10.00 16.17 -11.49
N PRO A 206 10.59 17.14 -12.21
CA PRO A 206 9.88 17.92 -13.20
C PRO A 206 9.15 17.03 -14.21
N GLN A 207 7.88 17.34 -14.45
CA GLN A 207 7.02 16.56 -15.35
C GLN A 207 7.23 17.05 -16.80
N VAL A 208 8.18 16.46 -17.48
CA VAL A 208 8.50 16.79 -18.88
C VAL A 208 8.05 15.65 -19.78
N PRO A 209 7.02 15.85 -20.62
CA PRO A 209 6.57 14.82 -21.57
C PRO A 209 7.66 14.44 -22.56
N ARG A 210 7.69 13.17 -22.95
CA ARG A 210 8.61 12.58 -23.92
C ARG A 210 7.83 11.93 -25.07
N PRO A 211 7.48 12.71 -26.12
CA PRO A 211 6.61 12.22 -27.20
C PRO A 211 7.11 10.94 -27.88
N GLU A 212 8.42 10.70 -27.89
CA GLU A 212 9.02 9.49 -28.44
C GLU A 212 8.52 8.20 -27.75
N LEU A 213 8.07 8.27 -26.50
CA LEU A 213 7.50 7.13 -25.77
C LEU A 213 6.14 6.68 -26.31
N LYS A 214 5.49 7.52 -27.13
CA LYS A 214 4.23 7.17 -27.84
C LYS A 214 4.47 6.33 -29.10
N GLU A 215 5.70 6.11 -29.49
CA GLU A 215 6.08 5.30 -30.68
C GLU A 215 5.33 5.71 -31.96
N GLY A 216 5.18 7.01 -32.19
CA GLY A 216 4.45 7.57 -33.33
C GLY A 216 2.93 7.54 -33.19
N ARG A 217 2.38 7.06 -32.09
CA ARG A 217 0.95 7.08 -31.80
C ARG A 217 0.53 8.45 -31.24
N LYS A 218 -0.75 8.78 -31.42
CA LYS A 218 -1.32 10.03 -30.92
C LYS A 218 -1.48 10.00 -29.40
N TYR A 219 -1.92 8.85 -28.85
CA TYR A 219 -2.24 8.68 -27.45
C TYR A 219 -1.40 7.59 -26.78
N LEU A 220 -1.17 7.76 -25.48
CA LEU A 220 -0.58 6.77 -24.58
C LEU A 220 -1.49 6.56 -23.36
N VAL A 221 -1.96 5.34 -23.18
CA VAL A 221 -2.72 4.90 -22.01
C VAL A 221 -1.81 4.04 -21.14
N VAL A 222 -1.69 4.35 -19.86
CA VAL A 222 -0.75 3.67 -18.97
C VAL A 222 -1.45 2.88 -17.86
N TYR A 223 -1.03 1.63 -17.69
CA TYR A 223 -1.24 0.83 -16.49
C TYR A 223 0.04 0.76 -15.67
N LEU A 224 -0.06 0.93 -14.35
CA LEU A 224 1.03 0.80 -13.40
C LEU A 224 0.64 -0.14 -12.27
N GLY A 225 1.39 -1.21 -12.02
CA GLY A 225 1.14 -2.09 -10.89
C GLY A 225 1.68 -3.50 -11.05
N LEU A 226 1.35 -4.34 -10.07
CA LEU A 226 1.56 -5.78 -10.15
C LEU A 226 0.65 -6.38 -11.21
N MET A 227 1.05 -7.53 -11.74
CA MET A 227 0.28 -8.31 -12.71
C MET A 227 0.02 -9.70 -12.11
N ALA A 228 -0.91 -9.74 -11.15
CA ALA A 228 -1.39 -10.95 -10.51
C ALA A 228 -2.90 -11.13 -10.82
N PRO A 229 -3.50 -12.30 -10.54
CA PRO A 229 -4.90 -12.57 -10.91
C PRO A 229 -5.92 -11.56 -10.39
N GLN A 230 -5.64 -10.92 -9.25
CA GLN A 230 -6.53 -9.93 -8.62
C GLN A 230 -6.44 -8.53 -9.22
N ASP A 231 -5.44 -8.25 -10.08
CA ASP A 231 -5.17 -6.89 -10.58
C ASP A 231 -5.93 -6.56 -11.89
N GLY A 232 -6.64 -7.56 -12.48
CA GLY A 232 -7.55 -7.37 -13.61
C GLY A 232 -6.90 -6.94 -14.93
N VAL A 233 -5.61 -7.23 -15.10
CA VAL A 233 -4.90 -6.86 -16.33
C VAL A 233 -5.42 -7.64 -17.55
N ASP A 234 -5.94 -8.84 -17.35
CA ASP A 234 -6.63 -9.62 -18.38
C ASP A 234 -7.93 -8.93 -18.82
N LEU A 235 -8.75 -8.43 -17.91
CA LEU A 235 -9.95 -7.63 -18.24
C LEU A 235 -9.56 -6.34 -18.97
N PHE A 236 -8.42 -5.75 -18.63
CA PHE A 236 -7.92 -4.59 -19.37
C PHE A 236 -7.53 -4.94 -20.80
N LEU A 237 -6.89 -6.10 -21.04
CA LEU A 237 -6.58 -6.55 -22.40
C LEU A 237 -7.85 -6.79 -23.22
N GLU A 238 -8.91 -7.35 -22.62
CA GLU A 238 -10.23 -7.48 -23.27
C GLU A 238 -10.84 -6.10 -23.60
N SER A 239 -10.69 -5.12 -22.70
CA SER A 239 -11.15 -3.74 -22.94
C SER A 239 -10.36 -3.08 -24.07
N ILE A 240 -9.05 -3.34 -24.18
CA ILE A 240 -8.21 -2.88 -25.29
C ILE A 240 -8.66 -3.52 -26.59
N GLU A 241 -8.91 -4.83 -26.61
CA GLU A 241 -9.41 -5.53 -27.81
C GLU A 241 -10.73 -4.91 -28.31
N HIS A 242 -11.67 -4.66 -27.39
CA HIS A 242 -12.93 -3.98 -27.73
C HIS A 242 -12.67 -2.58 -28.31
N LEU A 243 -11.84 -1.79 -27.66
CA LEU A 243 -11.54 -0.41 -28.06
C LEU A 243 -10.85 -0.36 -29.45
N VAL A 244 -9.87 -1.23 -29.68
CA VAL A 244 -9.16 -1.34 -30.96
C VAL A 244 -10.13 -1.71 -32.10
N LYS A 245 -11.03 -2.67 -31.89
CA LYS A 245 -12.06 -3.06 -32.87
C LYS A 245 -13.04 -1.92 -33.16
N ALA A 246 -13.45 -1.17 -32.14
CA ALA A 246 -14.43 -0.10 -32.29
C ALA A 246 -13.84 1.17 -32.95
N ARG A 247 -12.57 1.49 -32.72
CA ARG A 247 -11.95 2.75 -33.19
C ARG A 247 -11.05 2.59 -34.43
N GLY A 248 -10.78 1.34 -34.88
CA GLY A 248 -9.77 1.12 -35.92
C GLY A 248 -8.32 1.29 -35.44
N GLY A 249 -8.09 1.52 -34.19
CA GLY A 249 -7.05 1.28 -33.19
C GLY A 249 -5.59 1.70 -33.38
N ASP A 250 -5.14 2.28 -34.50
CA ASP A 250 -3.72 2.54 -34.70
C ASP A 250 -3.21 3.86 -34.07
N ASP A 251 -4.07 4.61 -33.41
CA ASP A 251 -3.74 5.92 -32.81
C ASP A 251 -3.30 5.84 -31.33
N THR A 252 -3.46 4.69 -30.67
CA THR A 252 -3.25 4.55 -29.24
C THR A 252 -2.24 3.45 -28.91
N LEU A 253 -1.28 3.78 -28.04
CA LEU A 253 -0.36 2.83 -27.40
C LEU A 253 -0.79 2.58 -25.97
N PHE A 254 -0.94 1.32 -25.60
CA PHE A 254 -1.21 0.86 -24.22
C PHE A 254 0.08 0.35 -23.60
N VAL A 255 0.56 1.05 -22.58
CA VAL A 255 1.81 0.70 -21.89
C VAL A 255 1.50 0.11 -20.52
N LEU A 256 1.90 -1.15 -20.30
CA LEU A 256 1.70 -1.89 -19.08
C LEU A 256 3.03 -1.97 -18.32
N ILE A 257 3.14 -1.14 -17.28
CA ILE A 257 4.34 -1.01 -16.45
C ILE A 257 4.15 -1.85 -15.19
N GLY A 258 5.00 -2.86 -15.04
CA GLY A 258 4.98 -3.72 -13.86
C GLY A 258 5.45 -5.14 -14.15
N SER A 259 5.37 -5.96 -13.13
CA SER A 259 5.72 -7.39 -13.19
C SER A 259 4.76 -8.20 -12.33
N GLY A 260 4.75 -9.51 -12.50
CA GLY A 260 3.90 -10.38 -11.71
C GLY A 260 3.82 -11.78 -12.29
N THR A 261 3.13 -12.66 -11.57
CA THR A 261 3.00 -14.07 -11.93
C THR A 261 2.22 -14.29 -13.23
N GLU A 262 1.32 -13.36 -13.57
CA GLU A 262 0.49 -13.43 -14.77
C GLU A 262 1.16 -12.86 -16.03
N LEU A 263 2.29 -12.17 -15.91
CA LEU A 263 2.92 -11.49 -17.06
C LEU A 263 3.14 -12.42 -18.29
N PRO A 264 3.60 -13.68 -18.17
CA PRO A 264 3.72 -14.58 -19.33
C PRO A 264 2.36 -14.84 -20.00
N ARG A 265 1.33 -15.19 -19.21
CA ARG A 265 -0.04 -15.46 -19.70
C ARG A 265 -0.64 -14.21 -20.37
N LEU A 266 -0.46 -13.03 -19.80
CA LEU A 266 -0.98 -11.78 -20.36
C LEU A 266 -0.36 -11.44 -21.72
N LYS A 267 0.92 -11.73 -21.92
CA LYS A 267 1.57 -11.58 -23.24
C LYS A 267 0.99 -12.53 -24.27
N GLU A 268 0.68 -13.79 -23.87
CA GLU A 268 0.04 -14.77 -24.75
C GLU A 268 -1.40 -14.30 -25.12
N ILE A 269 -2.18 -13.80 -24.17
CA ILE A 269 -3.51 -13.21 -24.43
C ILE A 269 -3.41 -12.08 -25.43
N ALA A 270 -2.52 -11.11 -25.22
CA ALA A 270 -2.37 -9.96 -26.12
C ALA A 270 -1.99 -10.38 -27.55
N ALA A 271 -1.15 -11.41 -27.71
CA ALA A 271 -0.78 -11.96 -29.00
C ALA A 271 -1.96 -12.69 -29.68
N ALA A 272 -2.67 -13.55 -28.94
CA ALA A 272 -3.82 -14.32 -29.43
C ALA A 272 -4.99 -13.44 -29.85
N SER A 273 -5.26 -12.34 -29.13
CA SER A 273 -6.30 -11.37 -29.43
C SER A 273 -5.93 -10.41 -30.58
N GLY A 274 -4.73 -10.51 -31.14
CA GLY A 274 -4.27 -9.66 -32.25
C GLY A 274 -3.99 -8.21 -31.85
N ILE A 275 -3.94 -7.88 -30.55
CA ILE A 275 -3.66 -6.53 -30.05
C ILE A 275 -2.18 -6.28 -29.73
N GLY A 276 -1.31 -7.27 -29.99
CA GLY A 276 0.10 -7.22 -29.62
C GLY A 276 0.85 -5.98 -30.14
N LYS A 277 0.48 -5.42 -31.30
CA LYS A 277 1.06 -4.19 -31.86
C LYS A 277 0.61 -2.91 -31.12
N HIS A 278 -0.44 -2.99 -30.33
CA HIS A 278 -0.97 -1.87 -29.56
C HIS A 278 -0.55 -1.88 -28.10
N VAL A 279 -0.02 -2.99 -27.62
CA VAL A 279 0.32 -3.23 -26.19
C VAL A 279 1.83 -3.37 -26.01
N ARG A 280 2.39 -2.60 -25.09
CA ARG A 280 3.79 -2.70 -24.68
C ARG A 280 3.89 -3.10 -23.21
N PHE A 281 4.49 -4.24 -22.93
CA PHE A 281 4.86 -4.66 -21.58
C PHE A 281 6.32 -4.23 -21.30
N THR A 282 6.52 -3.31 -20.37
CA THR A 282 7.86 -2.79 -20.07
C THR A 282 8.62 -3.62 -19.03
N GLY A 283 7.91 -4.42 -18.25
CA GLY A 283 8.41 -4.91 -16.97
C GLY A 283 8.33 -3.81 -15.90
N ALA A 284 8.89 -4.08 -14.73
CA ALA A 284 8.94 -3.09 -13.65
C ALA A 284 9.91 -1.96 -14.00
N LEU A 285 9.43 -0.71 -13.94
CA LEU A 285 10.23 0.50 -14.12
C LEU A 285 10.30 1.27 -12.80
N TYR A 286 11.40 1.98 -12.59
CA TYR A 286 11.65 2.78 -11.40
C TYR A 286 12.27 4.12 -11.73
N GLY A 287 12.14 5.08 -10.82
CA GLY A 287 12.80 6.39 -10.96
C GLY A 287 12.43 7.10 -12.25
N LYS A 288 13.44 7.65 -12.92
CA LYS A 288 13.25 8.52 -14.10
C LYS A 288 12.45 7.87 -15.23
N GLU A 289 12.69 6.59 -15.53
CA GLU A 289 11.98 5.91 -16.63
C GLU A 289 10.48 5.81 -16.36
N LEU A 290 10.09 5.43 -15.14
CA LEU A 290 8.69 5.42 -14.73
C LEU A 290 8.07 6.81 -14.84
N PHE A 291 8.75 7.82 -14.34
CA PHE A 291 8.26 9.18 -14.31
C PHE A 291 8.11 9.79 -15.71
N ASP A 292 9.02 9.45 -16.63
CA ASP A 292 8.94 9.87 -18.04
C ASP A 292 7.65 9.31 -18.71
N PHE A 293 7.28 8.05 -18.44
CA PHE A 293 6.01 7.48 -18.91
C PHE A 293 4.80 8.17 -18.31
N LEU A 294 4.78 8.38 -17.00
CA LEU A 294 3.66 9.05 -16.32
C LEU A 294 3.50 10.50 -16.80
N ALA A 295 4.60 11.22 -17.03
CA ALA A 295 4.56 12.58 -17.56
C ALA A 295 4.10 12.66 -19.04
N THR A 296 4.21 11.55 -19.80
CA THR A 296 3.88 11.50 -21.23
C THR A 296 2.48 10.94 -21.50
N ALA A 297 1.95 10.14 -20.58
CA ALA A 297 0.65 9.49 -20.74
C ALA A 297 -0.51 10.49 -20.86
N ASP A 298 -1.56 10.08 -21.56
CA ASP A 298 -2.80 10.84 -21.71
C ASP A 298 -3.90 10.36 -20.73
N VAL A 299 -3.86 9.08 -20.34
CA VAL A 299 -4.83 8.44 -19.43
C VAL A 299 -4.13 7.40 -18.57
N GLY A 300 -4.43 7.38 -17.28
CA GLY A 300 -4.07 6.31 -16.36
C GLY A 300 -5.24 5.36 -16.14
N VAL A 301 -4.96 4.04 -16.02
CA VAL A 301 -6.02 3.05 -15.82
C VAL A 301 -5.79 2.19 -14.58
N SER A 302 -6.89 1.87 -13.87
CA SER A 302 -6.94 0.95 -12.75
C SER A 302 -8.06 -0.07 -12.98
N PRO A 303 -7.76 -1.18 -13.68
CA PRO A 303 -8.74 -2.18 -14.10
C PRO A 303 -9.03 -3.22 -13.03
N ASP A 304 -8.69 -2.93 -11.78
CA ASP A 304 -8.86 -3.83 -10.64
C ASP A 304 -10.32 -4.26 -10.50
N PRO A 305 -10.65 -5.56 -10.63
CA PRO A 305 -12.03 -6.03 -10.72
C PRO A 305 -12.76 -5.87 -9.38
N TYR A 306 -14.07 -5.68 -9.45
CA TYR A 306 -14.89 -5.69 -8.25
C TYR A 306 -14.89 -7.08 -7.61
N ASN A 307 -14.43 -7.13 -6.40
CA ASN A 307 -14.58 -8.22 -5.44
C ASN A 307 -14.49 -7.63 -4.03
N GLU A 308 -14.82 -8.43 -3.01
CA GLU A 308 -14.87 -7.96 -1.61
C GLU A 308 -13.54 -7.41 -1.09
N LEU A 309 -12.42 -7.89 -1.61
CA LEU A 309 -11.09 -7.41 -1.26
C LEU A 309 -10.79 -6.08 -1.96
N ASN A 310 -10.90 -6.04 -3.29
CA ASN A 310 -10.52 -4.86 -4.08
C ASN A 310 -11.41 -3.65 -3.78
N ASP A 311 -12.67 -3.86 -3.40
CA ASP A 311 -13.58 -2.78 -3.00
C ASP A 311 -13.12 -2.04 -1.73
N LYS A 312 -12.28 -2.69 -0.90
CA LYS A 312 -11.76 -2.16 0.36
C LYS A 312 -10.31 -1.70 0.30
N ILE A 313 -9.58 -1.96 -0.79
CA ILE A 313 -8.16 -1.63 -0.92
C ILE A 313 -7.98 -0.34 -1.71
N THR A 314 -7.08 0.53 -1.24
CA THR A 314 -6.67 1.72 -2.00
C THR A 314 -5.71 1.33 -3.12
N MET A 315 -6.09 1.60 -4.36
CA MET A 315 -5.22 1.46 -5.51
C MET A 315 -4.28 2.66 -5.60
N ILE A 316 -3.06 2.52 -5.08
CA ILE A 316 -2.05 3.61 -4.99
C ILE A 316 -1.77 4.22 -6.37
N LYS A 317 -1.82 3.41 -7.44
CA LYS A 317 -1.66 3.87 -8.83
C LYS A 317 -2.59 5.04 -9.19
N ILE A 318 -3.81 5.08 -8.64
CA ILE A 318 -4.76 6.20 -8.85
C ILE A 318 -4.17 7.51 -8.32
N LEU A 319 -3.58 7.49 -7.12
CA LEU A 319 -2.96 8.67 -6.52
C LEU A 319 -1.70 9.10 -7.28
N GLU A 320 -0.93 8.13 -7.79
CA GLU A 320 0.23 8.39 -8.64
C GLU A 320 -0.18 9.05 -9.97
N TYR A 321 -1.24 8.57 -10.62
CA TYR A 321 -1.77 9.21 -11.84
C TYR A 321 -2.24 10.65 -11.57
N MET A 322 -3.00 10.86 -10.50
CA MET A 322 -3.48 12.18 -10.11
C MET A 322 -2.32 13.15 -9.81
N ALA A 323 -1.23 12.66 -9.20
CA ALA A 323 -0.03 13.45 -8.97
C ALA A 323 0.64 13.92 -10.28
N TYR A 324 0.45 13.18 -11.37
CA TYR A 324 0.92 13.53 -12.72
C TYR A 324 -0.14 14.23 -13.58
N ARG A 325 -1.27 14.67 -12.99
CA ARG A 325 -2.39 15.29 -13.71
C ARG A 325 -3.02 14.38 -14.76
N LEU A 326 -2.87 13.07 -14.63
CA LEU A 326 -3.52 12.12 -15.52
C LEU A 326 -4.98 11.93 -15.09
N PRO A 327 -5.93 12.03 -16.00
CA PRO A 327 -7.29 11.55 -15.75
C PRO A 327 -7.27 10.03 -15.61
N VAL A 328 -8.15 9.50 -14.79
CA VAL A 328 -8.17 8.08 -14.44
C VAL A 328 -9.42 7.40 -14.96
N VAL A 329 -9.28 6.18 -15.51
CA VAL A 329 -10.38 5.25 -15.70
C VAL A 329 -10.22 4.10 -14.73
N THR A 330 -11.26 3.81 -13.96
CA THR A 330 -11.29 2.72 -12.99
C THR A 330 -12.67 2.09 -12.94
N TYR A 331 -12.77 0.84 -12.49
CA TYR A 331 -14.08 0.30 -12.11
C TYR A 331 -14.64 1.04 -10.90
N ASP A 332 -15.97 1.05 -10.76
CA ASP A 332 -16.68 1.71 -9.67
C ASP A 332 -16.52 0.90 -8.36
N LEU A 333 -15.42 1.17 -7.65
CA LEU A 333 -15.05 0.57 -6.36
C LEU A 333 -15.11 1.62 -5.27
N ALA A 334 -15.50 1.23 -4.05
CA ALA A 334 -15.69 2.15 -2.93
C ALA A 334 -14.42 2.96 -2.60
N GLU A 335 -13.25 2.31 -2.46
CA GLU A 335 -11.99 3.01 -2.19
C GLU A 335 -11.45 3.77 -3.42
N GLY A 336 -11.74 3.31 -4.64
CA GLY A 336 -11.45 4.04 -5.87
C GLY A 336 -12.20 5.38 -5.91
N ARG A 337 -13.50 5.39 -5.57
CA ARG A 337 -14.29 6.61 -5.45
C ARG A 337 -13.79 7.54 -4.35
N ARG A 338 -13.41 7.01 -3.19
CA ARG A 338 -12.84 7.83 -2.10
C ARG A 338 -11.52 8.47 -2.51
N SER A 339 -10.70 7.75 -3.27
CA SER A 339 -9.40 8.24 -3.75
C SER A 339 -9.55 9.28 -4.84
N ALA A 340 -10.22 8.96 -5.95
CA ALA A 340 -10.28 9.82 -7.12
C ALA A 340 -11.43 10.84 -7.08
N ALA A 341 -12.56 10.53 -6.44
CA ALA A 341 -13.77 11.38 -6.46
C ALA A 341 -14.12 11.85 -7.89
N ASP A 342 -14.17 13.15 -8.15
CA ASP A 342 -14.50 13.70 -9.47
C ASP A 342 -13.31 13.73 -10.47
N ALA A 343 -12.17 13.12 -10.12
CA ALA A 343 -10.98 13.08 -10.98
C ALA A 343 -10.94 11.87 -11.91
N ALA A 344 -11.93 10.97 -11.85
CA ALA A 344 -11.97 9.74 -12.63
C ALA A 344 -13.28 9.55 -13.39
N LEU A 345 -13.23 8.77 -14.46
CA LEU A 345 -14.38 8.10 -15.03
C LEU A 345 -14.51 6.69 -14.45
N TYR A 346 -15.71 6.36 -14.02
CA TYR A 346 -16.01 5.09 -13.38
C TYR A 346 -16.77 4.19 -14.36
N ALA A 347 -16.17 3.06 -14.69
CA ALA A 347 -16.84 2.01 -15.46
C ALA A 347 -17.65 1.10 -14.54
N LYS A 348 -18.70 0.51 -15.07
CA LYS A 348 -19.47 -0.51 -14.34
C LYS A 348 -18.54 -1.63 -13.89
N PRO A 349 -18.70 -2.13 -12.65
CA PRO A 349 -17.85 -3.20 -12.13
C PRO A 349 -17.77 -4.40 -13.08
N ASN A 350 -16.54 -4.78 -13.45
CA ASN A 350 -16.19 -5.92 -14.30
C ASN A 350 -16.78 -5.86 -15.75
N ASP A 351 -17.26 -4.71 -16.21
CA ASP A 351 -17.74 -4.51 -17.58
C ASP A 351 -16.60 -3.97 -18.46
N VAL A 352 -15.95 -4.87 -19.20
CA VAL A 352 -14.79 -4.55 -20.07
C VAL A 352 -15.16 -3.63 -21.22
N VAL A 353 -16.41 -3.68 -21.70
CA VAL A 353 -16.91 -2.82 -22.78
C VAL A 353 -17.08 -1.40 -22.27
N ASP A 354 -17.73 -1.24 -21.12
CA ASP A 354 -17.90 0.09 -20.51
C ASP A 354 -16.54 0.70 -20.12
N PHE A 355 -15.59 -0.12 -19.62
CA PHE A 355 -14.23 0.33 -19.32
C PHE A 355 -13.51 0.86 -20.58
N GLY A 356 -13.57 0.13 -21.69
CA GLY A 356 -13.04 0.56 -22.98
C GLY A 356 -13.71 1.86 -23.47
N ASN A 357 -15.04 1.97 -23.34
CA ASN A 357 -15.79 3.17 -23.71
C ASN A 357 -15.39 4.40 -22.87
N LYS A 358 -15.11 4.23 -21.56
CA LYS A 358 -14.61 5.32 -20.71
C LYS A 358 -13.20 5.78 -21.12
N ILE A 359 -12.33 4.87 -21.56
CA ILE A 359 -11.06 5.26 -22.15
C ILE A 359 -11.30 6.06 -23.44
N ALA A 360 -12.15 5.58 -24.36
CA ALA A 360 -12.49 6.28 -25.60
C ALA A 360 -13.00 7.70 -25.32
N GLU A 361 -13.92 7.87 -24.36
CA GLU A 361 -14.47 9.16 -23.94
C GLU A 361 -13.36 10.15 -23.55
N LEU A 362 -12.35 9.70 -22.81
CA LEU A 362 -11.18 10.52 -22.46
C LEU A 362 -10.30 10.82 -23.68
N LEU A 363 -10.04 9.84 -24.55
CA LEU A 363 -9.20 10.06 -25.73
C LEU A 363 -9.83 11.06 -26.69
N ASP A 364 -11.17 11.06 -26.82
CA ASP A 364 -11.91 11.96 -27.74
C ASP A 364 -12.09 13.38 -27.18
N SER A 365 -11.95 13.58 -25.86
CA SER A 365 -12.18 14.88 -25.23
C SER A 365 -10.94 15.44 -24.52
N PRO A 366 -10.10 16.25 -25.20
CA PRO A 366 -8.97 16.92 -24.54
C PRO A 366 -9.38 17.78 -23.35
N ALA A 367 -10.52 18.49 -23.47
CA ALA A 367 -11.05 19.35 -22.41
C ALA A 367 -11.44 18.53 -21.15
N LEU A 368 -12.00 17.32 -21.35
CA LEU A 368 -12.33 16.42 -20.24
C LEU A 368 -11.07 15.90 -19.57
N ARG A 369 -10.05 15.49 -20.35
CA ARG A 369 -8.77 15.05 -19.81
C ARG A 369 -8.12 16.13 -18.95
N GLU A 370 -8.04 17.36 -19.47
CA GLU A 370 -7.45 18.48 -18.73
C GLU A 370 -8.23 18.79 -17.44
N ARG A 371 -9.57 18.80 -17.51
CA ARG A 371 -10.43 19.05 -16.36
C ARG A 371 -10.23 18.01 -15.26
N LEU A 372 -10.29 16.70 -15.58
CA LEU A 372 -10.17 15.63 -14.62
C LEU A 372 -8.74 15.54 -14.07
N GLY A 373 -7.73 15.72 -14.91
CA GLY A 373 -6.32 15.76 -14.49
C GLY A 373 -6.06 16.90 -13.49
N ARG A 374 -6.63 18.09 -13.73
CA ARG A 374 -6.53 19.23 -12.80
C ARG A 374 -7.23 18.93 -11.47
N ILE A 375 -8.45 18.38 -11.49
CA ILE A 375 -9.17 17.99 -10.27
C ILE A 375 -8.35 17.00 -9.47
N GLY A 376 -7.80 15.97 -10.12
CA GLY A 376 -6.97 14.97 -9.48
C GLY A 376 -5.73 15.57 -8.83
N ARG A 377 -5.01 16.42 -9.55
CA ARG A 377 -3.81 17.08 -9.03
C ARG A 377 -4.11 17.97 -7.82
N ASN A 378 -5.14 18.79 -7.88
CA ASN A 378 -5.56 19.63 -6.76
C ASN A 378 -5.89 18.77 -5.53
N ARG A 379 -6.63 17.66 -5.73
CA ARG A 379 -6.98 16.75 -4.65
C ARG A 379 -5.76 16.13 -3.97
N VAL A 380 -4.72 15.79 -4.75
CA VAL A 380 -3.46 15.29 -4.18
C VAL A 380 -2.74 16.42 -3.43
N GLU A 381 -2.66 17.62 -4.00
CA GLU A 381 -2.03 18.77 -3.34
C GLU A 381 -2.71 19.15 -2.03
N ASP A 382 -4.05 19.12 -1.99
CA ASP A 382 -4.83 19.59 -0.86
C ASP A 382 -4.97 18.56 0.28
N ALA A 383 -5.00 17.23 -0.05
CA ALA A 383 -5.36 16.22 0.95
C ALA A 383 -4.61 14.89 0.85
N LEU A 384 -4.22 14.45 -0.36
CA LEU A 384 -3.74 13.10 -0.60
C LEU A 384 -2.24 13.08 -0.95
N ASN A 385 -1.43 13.84 -0.22
CA ASN A 385 0.03 13.80 -0.31
C ASN A 385 0.68 13.39 1.02
N TRP A 386 1.95 13.01 0.94
CA TRP A 386 2.68 12.50 2.09
C TRP A 386 2.83 13.51 3.23
N ASN A 387 2.89 14.80 2.94
CA ASN A 387 3.03 15.83 3.99
C ASN A 387 1.86 15.86 4.98
N PHE A 388 0.64 15.52 4.52
CA PHE A 388 -0.51 15.36 5.42
C PHE A 388 -0.44 14.05 6.19
N GLN A 389 -0.12 12.96 5.51
CA GLN A 389 -0.06 11.62 6.12
C GLN A 389 1.03 11.54 7.19
N ARG A 390 2.18 12.14 6.95
CA ARG A 390 3.27 12.25 7.93
C ARG A 390 2.83 12.84 9.27
N LYS A 391 1.97 13.88 9.25
CA LYS A 391 1.46 14.50 10.49
C LYS A 391 0.59 13.52 11.27
N ILE A 392 -0.24 12.75 10.58
CA ILE A 392 -1.12 11.73 11.19
C ILE A 392 -0.26 10.58 11.75
N LEU A 393 0.74 10.12 11.02
CA LEU A 393 1.70 9.12 11.49
C LEU A 393 2.36 9.56 12.80
N LEU A 394 2.90 10.77 12.85
CA LEU A 394 3.55 11.30 14.05
C LEU A 394 2.59 11.41 15.23
N LYS A 395 1.32 11.78 14.97
CA LYS A 395 0.28 11.80 16.00
C LYS A 395 0.00 10.38 16.54
N ALA A 396 -0.08 9.37 15.67
CA ALA A 396 -0.26 7.98 16.09
C ALA A 396 0.87 7.51 17.03
N TYR A 397 2.11 7.86 16.70
CA TYR A 397 3.28 7.54 17.53
C TYR A 397 3.30 8.29 18.87
N GLN A 398 2.90 9.55 18.89
CA GLN A 398 2.73 10.32 20.12
C GLN A 398 1.66 9.69 21.01
N THR A 399 0.50 9.34 20.44
CA THR A 399 -0.57 8.64 21.16
C THR A 399 -0.08 7.32 21.76
N ALA A 400 0.71 6.53 21.02
CA ALA A 400 1.28 5.29 21.52
C ALA A 400 2.20 5.51 22.74
N LEU A 401 2.99 6.59 22.76
CA LEU A 401 3.86 6.92 23.89
C LEU A 401 3.10 7.44 25.12
N GLU A 402 2.02 8.17 24.91
CA GLU A 402 1.19 8.75 25.96
C GLU A 402 0.21 7.75 26.57
N PHE A 403 -0.07 6.67 25.86
CA PHE A 403 -1.04 5.65 26.30
C PHE A 403 -0.59 5.03 27.63
N LYS A 404 -1.33 5.36 28.71
CA LYS A 404 -1.21 4.68 29.98
C LYS A 404 -2.20 3.53 29.98
N HIS A 405 -1.75 2.29 30.25
CA HIS A 405 -2.68 1.28 30.68
C HIS A 405 -3.39 1.83 31.93
N ASP A 406 -4.67 2.10 31.85
CA ASP A 406 -5.47 2.33 33.05
C ASP A 406 -5.26 1.10 33.92
N SER A 407 -4.50 1.28 35.01
CA SER A 407 -4.50 0.33 36.10
C SER A 407 -5.97 0.12 36.46
N VAL A 408 -6.40 -1.15 36.51
CA VAL A 408 -7.69 -1.61 37.00
C VAL A 408 -8.14 -0.64 38.09
N PRO A 409 -9.35 0.00 37.99
CA PRO A 409 -9.80 0.88 39.03
C PRO A 409 -9.71 0.12 40.35
N GLU A 410 -8.88 0.61 41.26
CA GLU A 410 -8.89 0.19 42.64
C GLU A 410 -10.34 0.23 43.11
N GLN A 411 -10.96 -0.93 43.29
CA GLN A 411 -12.21 -1.06 44.03
C GLN A 411 -11.91 -0.56 45.44
N SER A 412 -11.96 0.77 45.61
CA SER A 412 -11.83 1.43 46.88
C SER A 412 -13.04 1.01 47.75
N ASN A 413 -12.72 0.23 48.77
CA ASN A 413 -13.32 0.26 50.08
C ASN A 413 -14.73 0.91 50.19
N LEU A 414 -15.76 0.14 49.95
CA LEU A 414 -17.11 0.40 50.43
C LEU A 414 -17.63 -0.80 51.25
N LEU A 415 -16.86 -1.19 52.26
CA LEU A 415 -17.31 -2.10 53.35
C LEU A 415 -16.54 -1.76 54.62
N ARG A 416 -16.77 -0.59 55.19
CA ARG A 416 -16.54 -0.29 56.59
C ARG A 416 -17.49 0.87 56.96
N THR A 417 -18.71 0.55 57.30
CA THR A 417 -19.56 1.17 58.35
C THR A 417 -20.98 0.62 58.22
N GLN A 418 -21.21 -0.46 58.90
CA GLN A 418 -22.33 -0.61 59.85
C GLN A 418 -22.12 -1.90 60.67
#